data_d3a1b86b1b5b2d7bb2d7a935f11110aa
#
_entry.id   d3a1b86b1b5b2d7bb2d7a935f11110aa
#
_cell.length_a   1.000
_cell.length_b   1.000
_cell.length_c   1.000
_cell.angle_alpha   90.00
_cell.angle_beta   90.00
_cell.angle_gamma   90.00
#
_symmetry.space_group_name_H-M   'P 1'
#
loop_
_entity.id
_entity.type
_entity.pdbx_description
1 polymer ?
#
loop_
_entity_poly.entity_id
_entity_poly.type
_entity_poly.pdbx_seq_one_letter_code
_entity_poly.pdbx_strand_id
1 'polypeptide(L)'
;RLASFVDEQRMCRLYEKFILEYYSKHFPELSVSASQIPWSVDDGIRTMLPVMQSDIHLQKGNTVLIIDAKYYSHTTQTQYDKHTLHSNNMYQIFTYVKNRDYEFGDEDHKVSGMLLYAKTDEEIQPDNVYQMHGNQITVRTLDLNKPFSDIAKQLNTIAETHFDLPERSKV
;
A
#
# COMPACT_ATOMS: atom_id res chain seq x y z
N ARG A 1 27.71 -8.59 -1.46
CA ARG A 1 26.60 -8.49 -0.48
C ARG A 1 26.19 -7.05 -0.22
N LEU A 2 27.14 -6.13 0.04
CA LEU A 2 26.82 -4.72 0.26
C LEU A 2 26.24 -4.06 -1.00
N ALA A 3 26.81 -4.34 -2.17
CA ALA A 3 26.32 -3.80 -3.44
C ALA A 3 24.89 -4.26 -3.72
N SER A 4 24.58 -5.55 -3.50
CA SER A 4 23.22 -6.10 -3.67
C SER A 4 22.23 -5.45 -2.71
N PHE A 5 22.61 -5.22 -1.47
CA PHE A 5 21.78 -4.55 -0.47
C PHE A 5 21.49 -3.10 -0.88
N VAL A 6 22.50 -2.37 -1.34
CA VAL A 6 22.35 -0.98 -1.79
C VAL A 6 21.44 -0.92 -3.03
N ASP A 7 21.58 -1.85 -3.96
CA ASP A 7 20.75 -1.91 -5.15
C ASP A 7 19.29 -2.22 -4.81
N GLU A 8 19.04 -3.15 -3.89
CA GLU A 8 17.68 -3.44 -3.42
C GLU A 8 17.04 -2.22 -2.75
N GLN A 9 17.79 -1.48 -1.94
CA GLN A 9 17.31 -0.25 -1.31
C GLN A 9 16.96 0.83 -2.34
N ARG A 10 17.75 0.96 -3.39
CA ARG A 10 17.45 1.88 -4.49
C ARG A 10 16.18 1.48 -5.23
N MET A 11 16.02 0.20 -5.52
CA MET A 11 14.82 -0.32 -6.18
C MET A 11 13.58 -0.13 -5.35
N CYS A 12 13.65 -0.32 -4.03
CA CYS A 12 12.54 -0.02 -3.13
C CYS A 12 12.10 1.44 -3.24
N ARG A 13 13.04 2.38 -3.18
CA ARG A 13 12.74 3.81 -3.29
C ARG A 13 12.19 4.20 -4.66
N LEU A 14 12.75 3.65 -5.72
CA LEU A 14 12.26 3.90 -7.09
C LEU A 14 10.85 3.36 -7.29
N TYR A 15 10.58 2.19 -6.76
CA TYR A 15 9.26 1.56 -6.84
C TYR A 15 8.19 2.38 -6.10
N GLU A 16 8.47 2.78 -4.87
CA GLU A 16 7.58 3.65 -4.08
C GLU A 16 7.30 4.98 -4.82
N LYS A 17 8.35 5.62 -5.29
CA LYS A 17 8.27 6.90 -5.99
C LYS A 17 7.49 6.78 -7.31
N PHE A 18 7.71 5.71 -8.04
CA PHE A 18 6.98 5.45 -9.29
C PHE A 18 5.46 5.40 -9.04
N ILE A 19 5.02 4.65 -8.04
CA ILE A 19 3.61 4.51 -7.71
C ILE A 19 3.03 5.84 -7.25
N LEU A 20 3.71 6.54 -6.36
CA LEU A 20 3.28 7.85 -5.85
C LEU A 20 3.11 8.86 -6.99
N GLU A 21 4.09 8.97 -7.86
CA GLU A 21 4.04 9.90 -8.98
C GLU A 21 3.01 9.49 -10.04
N TYR A 22 2.84 8.20 -10.26
CA TYR A 22 1.80 7.72 -11.17
C TYR A 22 0.42 8.20 -10.74
N TYR A 23 0.05 7.99 -9.48
CA TYR A 23 -1.25 8.43 -8.97
C TYR A 23 -1.37 9.95 -8.93
N SER A 24 -0.31 10.66 -8.56
CA SER A 24 -0.30 12.12 -8.55
C SER A 24 -0.58 12.70 -9.93
N LYS A 25 -0.01 12.09 -10.96
CA LYS A 25 -0.13 12.57 -12.34
C LYS A 25 -1.44 12.16 -13.00
N HIS A 26 -1.87 10.92 -12.80
CA HIS A 26 -2.97 10.33 -13.57
C HIS A 26 -4.32 10.35 -12.86
N PHE A 27 -4.36 10.66 -11.57
CA PHE A 27 -5.59 10.73 -10.77
C PHE A 27 -5.73 12.09 -10.07
N PRO A 28 -5.94 13.19 -10.83
CA PRO A 28 -6.08 14.52 -10.23
C PRO A 28 -7.32 14.66 -9.34
N GLU A 29 -8.29 13.76 -9.48
CA GLU A 29 -9.48 13.67 -8.63
C GLU A 29 -9.19 13.15 -7.22
N LEU A 30 -8.03 12.55 -7.00
CA LEU A 30 -7.58 12.06 -5.69
C LEU A 30 -6.58 13.01 -5.06
N SER A 31 -6.62 13.13 -3.73
CA SER A 31 -5.50 13.68 -2.96
C SER A 31 -4.45 12.59 -2.80
N VAL A 32 -3.26 12.82 -3.33
CA VAL A 32 -2.16 11.85 -3.35
C VAL A 32 -0.98 12.42 -2.57
N SER A 33 -0.49 11.67 -1.61
CA SER A 33 0.66 12.08 -0.78
C SER A 33 1.36 10.89 -0.15
N ALA A 34 2.55 11.14 0.39
CA ALA A 34 3.24 10.23 1.30
C ALA A 34 3.07 10.79 2.72
N SER A 35 1.85 10.70 3.24
CA SER A 35 1.46 11.38 4.47
C SER A 35 1.96 10.68 5.72
N GLN A 36 2.32 11.48 6.72
CA GLN A 36 2.47 10.99 8.08
C GLN A 36 1.10 10.66 8.67
N ILE A 37 1.06 9.58 9.44
CA ILE A 37 -0.15 9.12 10.13
C ILE A 37 0.07 9.32 11.62
N PRO A 38 -0.70 10.18 12.29
CA PRO A 38 -0.54 10.38 13.72
C PRO A 38 -1.00 9.16 14.51
N TRP A 39 -0.31 8.87 15.60
CA TRP A 39 -0.79 7.89 16.56
C TRP A 39 -2.06 8.37 17.23
N SER A 40 -3.09 7.55 17.20
CA SER A 40 -4.30 7.76 17.97
C SER A 40 -4.06 7.29 19.41
N VAL A 41 -4.02 8.22 20.35
CA VAL A 41 -3.73 7.94 21.76
C VAL A 41 -4.83 8.51 22.64
N ASP A 42 -5.24 7.79 23.68
CA ASP A 42 -6.37 8.16 24.53
C ASP A 42 -6.06 9.34 25.46
N ASP A 43 -4.81 9.45 25.89
CA ASP A 43 -4.35 10.48 26.84
C ASP A 43 -3.59 11.63 26.17
N GLY A 44 -3.43 11.60 24.87
CA GLY A 44 -2.69 12.61 24.10
C GLY A 44 -1.16 12.52 24.22
N ILE A 45 -0.62 11.54 24.95
CA ILE A 45 0.84 11.40 25.13
C ILE A 45 1.44 10.70 23.94
N ARG A 46 2.25 11.42 23.15
CA ARG A 46 2.94 10.91 21.95
C ARG A 46 4.46 10.92 22.06
N THR A 47 5.00 11.26 23.23
CA THR A 47 6.45 11.33 23.45
C THR A 47 7.12 10.01 23.15
N MET A 48 8.16 10.03 22.32
CA MET A 48 8.96 8.87 21.90
C MET A 48 8.22 7.86 21.00
N LEU A 49 6.97 8.09 20.60
CA LEU A 49 6.35 7.25 19.59
C LEU A 49 7.04 7.49 18.23
N PRO A 50 7.31 6.40 17.47
CA PRO A 50 7.97 6.55 16.17
C PRO A 50 7.06 7.24 15.16
N VAL A 51 7.65 7.92 14.20
CA VAL A 51 6.89 8.51 13.08
C VAL A 51 6.35 7.38 12.21
N MET A 52 5.05 7.41 11.94
CA MET A 52 4.42 6.57 10.92
C MET A 52 4.26 7.38 9.64
N GLN A 53 4.79 6.87 8.55
CA GLN A 53 4.66 7.50 7.25
C GLN A 53 4.34 6.44 6.20
N SER A 54 3.20 6.61 5.53
CA SER A 54 2.82 5.74 4.43
C SER A 54 3.62 6.06 3.17
N ASP A 55 3.86 5.05 2.34
CA ASP A 55 4.49 5.26 1.04
C ASP A 55 3.57 6.03 0.10
N ILE A 56 2.31 5.61 0.02
CA ILE A 56 1.29 6.26 -0.79
C ILE A 56 -0.01 6.34 0.03
N HIS A 57 -0.56 7.54 0.12
CA HIS A 57 -1.86 7.81 0.73
C HIS A 57 -2.76 8.41 -0.35
N LEU A 58 -3.85 7.74 -0.67
CA LEU A 58 -4.86 8.18 -1.64
C LEU A 58 -6.14 8.51 -0.88
N GLN A 59 -6.76 9.64 -1.20
CA GLN A 59 -8.02 10.05 -0.55
C GLN A 59 -8.95 10.76 -1.52
N LYS A 60 -10.23 10.45 -1.40
CA LYS A 60 -11.32 11.20 -2.01
C LYS A 60 -12.46 11.29 -1.00
N GLY A 61 -12.75 12.49 -0.51
CA GLY A 61 -13.70 12.65 0.58
C GLY A 61 -13.26 11.90 1.83
N ASN A 62 -14.14 11.06 2.36
CA ASN A 62 -13.89 10.21 3.51
C ASN A 62 -13.48 8.78 3.14
N THR A 63 -13.12 8.54 1.89
CA THR A 63 -12.57 7.27 1.43
C THR A 63 -11.05 7.40 1.29
N VAL A 64 -10.33 6.51 1.97
CA VAL A 64 -8.86 6.50 2.02
C VAL A 64 -8.34 5.12 1.66
N LEU A 65 -7.30 5.08 0.84
CA LEU A 65 -6.50 3.89 0.60
C LEU A 65 -5.03 4.19 0.94
N ILE A 66 -4.49 3.44 1.88
CA ILE A 66 -3.07 3.49 2.24
C ILE A 66 -2.36 2.35 1.55
N ILE A 67 -1.38 2.66 0.71
CA ILE A 67 -0.59 1.66 0.00
C ILE A 67 0.82 1.65 0.58
N ASP A 68 1.27 0.46 0.94
CA ASP A 68 2.65 0.19 1.32
C ASP A 68 3.28 -0.62 0.17
N ALA A 69 4.23 -0.01 -0.51
CA ALA A 69 4.88 -0.58 -1.68
C ALA A 69 6.10 -1.39 -1.25
N LYS A 70 6.14 -2.66 -1.60
CA LYS A 70 7.20 -3.58 -1.19
C LYS A 70 7.92 -4.15 -2.40
N TYR A 71 9.24 -4.04 -2.39
CA TYR A 71 10.11 -4.59 -3.40
C TYR A 71 11.08 -5.57 -2.74
N TYR A 72 10.85 -6.87 -2.94
CA TYR A 72 11.69 -7.93 -2.40
C TYR A 72 12.02 -8.94 -3.48
N SER A 73 13.16 -9.61 -3.37
CA SER A 73 13.45 -10.80 -4.17
C SER A 73 12.51 -11.96 -3.81
N HIS A 74 12.07 -12.02 -2.53
CA HIS A 74 11.08 -12.99 -2.04
C HIS A 74 10.03 -12.26 -1.20
N THR A 75 8.74 -12.39 -1.56
CA THR A 75 7.62 -11.70 -0.90
C THR A 75 7.02 -12.49 0.25
N THR A 76 7.26 -13.79 0.30
CA THR A 76 6.75 -14.69 1.34
C THR A 76 7.89 -15.34 2.11
N GLN A 77 7.56 -15.82 3.31
CA GLN A 77 8.45 -16.68 4.10
C GLN A 77 7.85 -18.07 4.20
N THR A 78 8.72 -19.09 4.22
CA THR A 78 8.29 -20.47 4.40
C THR A 78 8.35 -20.87 5.85
N GLN A 79 7.23 -21.35 6.40
CA GLN A 79 7.15 -21.91 7.75
C GLN A 79 6.28 -23.17 7.69
N TYR A 80 6.84 -24.31 8.08
CA TYR A 80 6.14 -25.60 8.07
C TYR A 80 5.48 -25.91 6.72
N ASP A 81 6.25 -25.76 5.63
CA ASP A 81 5.82 -25.98 4.24
C ASP A 81 4.64 -25.09 3.78
N LYS A 82 4.38 -24.01 4.50
CA LYS A 82 3.39 -23.01 4.11
C LYS A 82 4.08 -21.68 3.80
N HIS A 83 3.63 -21.03 2.74
CA HIS A 83 4.06 -19.66 2.43
C HIS A 83 3.18 -18.66 3.16
N THR A 84 3.79 -17.77 3.93
CA THR A 84 3.12 -16.69 4.64
C THR A 84 3.75 -15.35 4.28
N LEU A 85 2.97 -14.29 4.41
CA LEU A 85 3.46 -12.92 4.24
C LEU A 85 4.41 -12.56 5.39
N HIS A 86 5.33 -11.63 5.14
CA HIS A 86 6.18 -11.08 6.18
C HIS A 86 5.35 -10.38 7.25
N SER A 87 5.41 -10.86 8.49
CA SER A 87 4.54 -10.39 9.59
C SER A 87 4.69 -8.89 9.85
N ASN A 88 5.91 -8.35 9.77
CA ASN A 88 6.14 -6.92 9.99
C ASN A 88 5.40 -6.05 8.98
N ASN A 89 5.25 -6.49 7.73
CA ASN A 89 4.50 -5.76 6.71
C ASN A 89 3.01 -5.71 7.06
N MET A 90 2.45 -6.81 7.53
CA MET A 90 1.06 -6.87 7.97
C MET A 90 0.81 -5.99 9.19
N TYR A 91 1.70 -6.03 10.18
CA TYR A 91 1.61 -5.17 11.38
C TYR A 91 1.68 -3.69 11.00
N GLN A 92 2.56 -3.33 10.08
CA GLN A 92 2.73 -1.96 9.63
C GLN A 92 1.47 -1.44 8.95
N ILE A 93 0.95 -2.15 7.94
CA ILE A 93 -0.25 -1.69 7.21
C ILE A 93 -1.49 -1.67 8.13
N PHE A 94 -1.65 -2.66 8.98
CA PHE A 94 -2.75 -2.71 9.93
C PHE A 94 -2.71 -1.53 10.91
N THR A 95 -1.52 -1.21 11.43
CA THR A 95 -1.32 -0.08 12.33
C THR A 95 -1.63 1.25 11.64
N TYR A 96 -1.18 1.44 10.41
CA TYR A 96 -1.46 2.64 9.63
C TYR A 96 -2.96 2.83 9.39
N VAL A 97 -3.62 1.77 8.94
CA VAL A 97 -5.07 1.78 8.67
C VAL A 97 -5.86 2.11 9.92
N LYS A 98 -5.56 1.45 11.05
CA LYS A 98 -6.29 1.67 12.29
C LYS A 98 -6.13 3.08 12.84
N ASN A 99 -4.92 3.61 12.85
CA ASN A 99 -4.69 4.97 13.32
C ASN A 99 -5.36 6.01 12.41
N ARG A 100 -5.31 5.80 11.09
CA ARG A 100 -6.01 6.69 10.15
C ARG A 100 -7.54 6.59 10.29
N ASP A 101 -8.06 5.40 10.51
CA ASP A 101 -9.49 5.15 10.71
C ASP A 101 -10.03 5.93 11.93
N TYR A 102 -9.30 5.89 13.04
CA TYR A 102 -9.68 6.60 14.26
C TYR A 102 -9.77 8.12 14.10
N GLU A 103 -9.04 8.71 13.15
CA GLU A 103 -9.10 10.15 12.91
C GLU A 103 -10.49 10.63 12.45
N PHE A 104 -11.26 9.76 11.80
CA PHE A 104 -12.62 10.10 11.34
C PHE A 104 -13.66 10.08 12.46
N GLY A 105 -13.38 9.45 13.60
CA GLY A 105 -14.35 9.31 14.69
C GLY A 105 -15.64 8.64 14.21
N ASP A 106 -16.77 9.27 14.49
CA ASP A 106 -18.10 8.76 14.15
C ASP A 106 -18.59 9.20 12.76
N GLU A 107 -17.80 9.96 12.02
CA GLU A 107 -18.14 10.32 10.64
C GLU A 107 -18.16 9.06 9.76
N ASP A 108 -19.12 9.01 8.83
CA ASP A 108 -19.14 7.92 7.84
C ASP A 108 -17.88 7.97 6.97
N HIS A 109 -17.14 6.87 6.95
CA HIS A 109 -15.84 6.82 6.30
C HIS A 109 -15.45 5.39 5.93
N LYS A 110 -14.46 5.28 5.04
CA LYS A 110 -13.89 4.01 4.64
C LYS A 110 -12.36 4.16 4.53
N VAL A 111 -11.63 3.50 5.42
CA VAL A 111 -10.16 3.43 5.35
C VAL A 111 -9.74 2.00 5.04
N SER A 112 -9.00 1.83 3.98
CA SER A 112 -8.47 0.54 3.54
C SER A 112 -6.96 0.60 3.40
N GLY A 113 -6.33 -0.56 3.51
CA GLY A 113 -4.89 -0.70 3.31
C GLY A 113 -4.57 -1.68 2.19
N MET A 114 -3.40 -1.53 1.61
CA MET A 114 -2.88 -2.44 0.61
C MET A 114 -1.37 -2.60 0.77
N LEU A 115 -0.94 -3.86 0.80
CA LEU A 115 0.45 -4.22 0.55
C LEU A 115 0.57 -4.51 -0.95
N LEU A 116 1.36 -3.73 -1.65
CA LEU A 116 1.55 -3.85 -3.09
C LEU A 116 2.97 -4.31 -3.39
N TYR A 117 3.12 -5.61 -3.59
CA TYR A 117 4.40 -6.25 -3.85
C TYR A 117 4.76 -6.16 -5.33
N ALA A 118 6.01 -5.81 -5.63
CA ALA A 118 6.55 -6.05 -6.96
C ALA A 118 6.67 -7.56 -7.20
N LYS A 119 6.33 -8.02 -8.40
CA LYS A 119 6.42 -9.44 -8.75
C LYS A 119 7.86 -9.95 -8.62
N THR A 120 7.99 -11.09 -7.99
CA THR A 120 9.24 -11.84 -7.87
C THR A 120 9.22 -13.09 -8.77
N ASP A 121 10.27 -13.88 -8.70
CA ASP A 121 10.39 -15.21 -9.35
C ASP A 121 9.77 -16.35 -8.53
N GLU A 122 9.18 -16.05 -7.37
CA GLU A 122 8.44 -17.05 -6.60
C GLU A 122 7.23 -17.57 -7.39
N GLU A 123 6.97 -18.87 -7.27
CA GLU A 123 5.81 -19.51 -7.87
C GLU A 123 4.49 -18.93 -7.35
N ILE A 124 4.45 -18.64 -6.05
CA ILE A 124 3.29 -18.09 -5.37
C ILE A 124 3.44 -16.57 -5.27
N GLN A 125 2.51 -15.86 -5.89
CA GLN A 125 2.42 -14.40 -5.82
C GLN A 125 1.22 -14.02 -4.95
N PRO A 126 1.41 -13.15 -3.93
CA PRO A 126 0.30 -12.73 -3.07
C PRO A 126 -0.81 -12.02 -3.84
N ASP A 127 -2.04 -12.46 -3.64
CA ASP A 127 -3.25 -11.81 -4.18
C ASP A 127 -4.46 -12.19 -3.31
N ASN A 128 -4.69 -11.44 -2.24
CA ASN A 128 -5.73 -11.73 -1.27
C ASN A 128 -6.37 -10.46 -0.72
N VAL A 129 -7.64 -10.57 -0.34
CA VAL A 129 -8.39 -9.50 0.33
C VAL A 129 -8.82 -10.00 1.69
N TYR A 130 -8.50 -9.26 2.73
CA TYR A 130 -8.85 -9.57 4.11
C TYR A 130 -9.76 -8.48 4.68
N GLN A 131 -10.70 -8.90 5.51
CA GLN A 131 -11.52 -8.00 6.32
C GLN A 131 -11.06 -8.13 7.78
N MET A 132 -10.54 -7.06 8.35
CA MET A 132 -9.95 -7.05 9.69
C MET A 132 -10.54 -5.90 10.51
N HIS A 133 -11.36 -6.23 11.50
CA HIS A 133 -11.95 -5.26 12.44
C HIS A 133 -12.60 -4.05 11.74
N GLY A 134 -13.37 -4.32 10.68
CA GLY A 134 -14.10 -3.30 9.93
C GLY A 134 -13.31 -2.63 8.80
N ASN A 135 -12.05 -2.99 8.59
CA ASN A 135 -11.23 -2.44 7.51
C ASN A 135 -10.83 -3.52 6.51
N GLN A 136 -10.78 -3.16 5.24
CA GLN A 136 -10.27 -4.02 4.19
C GLN A 136 -8.77 -3.85 4.06
N ILE A 137 -8.05 -4.96 4.08
CA ILE A 137 -6.61 -5.01 3.81
C ILE A 137 -6.38 -5.95 2.64
N THR A 138 -5.83 -5.41 1.58
CA THR A 138 -5.55 -6.14 0.35
C THR A 138 -4.05 -6.38 0.23
N VAL A 139 -3.70 -7.58 -0.20
CA VAL A 139 -2.34 -7.91 -0.59
C VAL A 139 -2.37 -8.22 -2.07
N ARG A 140 -1.59 -7.52 -2.85
CA ARG A 140 -1.58 -7.64 -4.30
C ARG A 140 -0.17 -7.61 -4.86
N THR A 141 0.02 -8.24 -6.01
CA THR A 141 1.29 -8.24 -6.74
C THR A 141 1.15 -7.39 -7.99
N LEU A 142 2.12 -6.50 -8.22
CA LEU A 142 2.22 -5.69 -9.43
C LEU A 142 3.33 -6.27 -10.32
N ASP A 143 2.98 -6.69 -11.53
CA ASP A 143 3.94 -7.26 -12.48
C ASP A 143 4.63 -6.14 -13.26
N LEU A 144 5.87 -5.83 -12.88
CA LEU A 144 6.69 -4.81 -13.52
C LEU A 144 7.36 -5.27 -14.81
N ASN A 145 7.26 -6.57 -15.14
CA ASN A 145 7.84 -7.12 -16.37
C ASN A 145 6.91 -7.00 -17.58
N LYS A 146 5.75 -6.39 -17.39
CA LYS A 146 4.78 -6.13 -18.43
C LYS A 146 5.05 -4.78 -19.11
N PRO A 147 4.52 -4.57 -20.34
CA PRO A 147 4.54 -3.24 -20.95
C PRO A 147 3.91 -2.19 -20.03
N PHE A 148 4.37 -0.94 -20.15
CA PHE A 148 3.88 0.15 -19.29
C PHE A 148 2.35 0.27 -19.31
N SER A 149 1.71 0.08 -20.47
CA SER A 149 0.24 0.11 -20.59
C SER A 149 -0.46 -0.90 -19.68
N ASP A 150 0.14 -2.08 -19.49
CA ASP A 150 -0.41 -3.12 -18.61
C ASP A 150 -0.17 -2.79 -17.13
N ILE A 151 0.98 -2.21 -16.82
CA ILE A 151 1.29 -1.72 -15.47
C ILE A 151 0.31 -0.60 -15.10
N ALA A 152 0.11 0.36 -16.00
CA ALA A 152 -0.84 1.44 -15.84
C ALA A 152 -2.27 0.92 -15.61
N LYS A 153 -2.69 -0.09 -16.38
CA LYS A 153 -4.00 -0.71 -16.21
C LYS A 153 -4.18 -1.33 -14.83
N GLN A 154 -3.16 -2.01 -14.29
CA GLN A 154 -3.20 -2.57 -12.95
C GLN A 154 -3.35 -1.47 -11.88
N LEU A 155 -2.57 -0.39 -11.98
CA LEU A 155 -2.65 0.75 -11.06
C LEU A 155 -4.00 1.48 -11.18
N ASN A 156 -4.52 1.65 -12.39
CA ASN A 156 -5.83 2.25 -12.61
C ASN A 156 -6.93 1.43 -11.94
N THR A 157 -6.92 0.12 -12.11
CA THR A 157 -7.91 -0.79 -11.52
C THR A 157 -7.95 -0.68 -10.00
N ILE A 158 -6.80 -0.56 -9.36
CA ILE A 158 -6.71 -0.36 -7.90
C ILE A 158 -7.49 0.90 -7.48
N ALA A 159 -7.20 2.04 -8.08
CA ALA A 159 -7.86 3.30 -7.73
C ALA A 159 -9.34 3.33 -8.12
N GLU A 160 -9.67 2.87 -9.30
CA GLU A 160 -11.06 2.81 -9.80
C GLU A 160 -11.93 1.97 -8.88
N THR A 161 -11.45 0.81 -8.45
CA THR A 161 -12.18 -0.10 -7.56
C THR A 161 -12.40 0.50 -6.16
N HIS A 162 -11.36 1.09 -5.56
CA HIS A 162 -11.45 1.62 -4.20
C HIS A 162 -12.25 2.91 -4.08
N PHE A 163 -12.28 3.72 -5.13
CA PHE A 163 -12.90 5.04 -5.12
C PHE A 163 -14.15 5.14 -6.01
N ASP A 164 -14.63 4.00 -6.51
CA ASP A 164 -15.80 3.94 -7.42
C ASP A 164 -15.66 4.91 -8.60
N LEU A 165 -14.48 4.95 -9.19
CA LEU A 165 -14.20 5.80 -10.34
C LEU A 165 -14.55 5.07 -11.64
N PRO A 166 -14.96 5.80 -12.70
CA PRO A 166 -15.19 5.19 -13.99
C PRO A 166 -13.89 4.62 -14.58
N GLU A 167 -14.01 3.52 -15.32
CA GLU A 167 -12.88 2.91 -16.00
C GLU A 167 -12.26 3.93 -16.98
N ARG A 168 -10.93 4.08 -16.89
CA ARG A 168 -10.20 5.00 -17.76
C ARG A 168 -10.06 4.41 -19.15
N SER A 169 -10.28 5.25 -20.16
CA SER A 169 -10.00 4.87 -21.54
C SER A 169 -8.53 4.49 -21.68
N LYS A 170 -8.26 3.46 -22.47
CA LYS A 170 -6.89 3.06 -22.80
C LYS A 170 -6.14 4.26 -23.39
N VAL A 171 -5.08 4.64 -22.73
CA VAL A 171 -4.11 5.60 -23.27
C VAL A 171 -3.14 4.85 -24.15
#